data_27bf5083acae0fc9df23ac74128ecfef
#
_entry.id   27bf5083acae0fc9df23ac74128ecfef
#
_cell.length_a   1.000
_cell.length_b   1.000
_cell.length_c   1.000
_cell.angle_alpha   90.00
_cell.angle_beta   90.00
_cell.angle_gamma   90.00
#
_symmetry.space_group_name_H-M   'P 1'
#
loop_
_entity.id
_entity.type
_entity.pdbx_description
1 polymer ?
#
loop_
_entity_poly.entity_id
_entity_poly.type
_entity_poly.pdbx_seq_one_letter_code
_entity_poly.pdbx_strand_id
1 'polypeptide(L)'
;MTTRRGQRRSASRRHIRPSSGGPGRRYIAAVGMAVLAAALAACGSSSGGSGSSSSTASVPAAKNLTQLRQSVTKASASVTGTYSPGPAIPDMASLKGKKIMALPGTTLIPTCLQDAETIKSIGDAAGTPVTMINDTGEISQWDSAIDTAITEHYSAVDFMCDDTPSLIIPEIEKAEAAGVKVFGYALTEPLKDYPGLAGGTLEPTYSDYSTMLDQAFVATGGKPINMLVISSVAVIGNAQDVAMLKAQFAKMCGSSCHIYVSDVEVPDWGTKIQPTVQTQLLTHPNINVVYPMFSGEYTYVLPAVEASHRSVLVTGAFGGGTPQVQLQTNSASNKIIIGDMTSDPVWAAYEMYYQTALDLAGQTMRPLSDTYTPNILITTANAGQVLTGAAWGYGFVNSYRKDLGLPPLSGAALQAAATVGS
;
A
#
# COMPACT_ATOMS: atom_id res chain seq x y z
N MET A 1 -39.36 -25.29 48.79
CA MET A 1 -40.72 -25.61 48.33
C MET A 1 -40.99 -24.67 47.16
N THR A 2 -41.06 -25.01 45.95
CA THR A 2 -41.78 -25.97 45.17
C THR A 2 -41.10 -26.21 43.82
N THR A 3 -40.93 -27.43 43.44
CA THR A 3 -40.42 -28.01 42.19
C THR A 3 -41.42 -27.89 41.03
N ARG A 4 -40.95 -27.72 39.76
CA ARG A 4 -41.51 -28.30 38.52
C ARG A 4 -40.39 -28.35 37.47
N ARG A 5 -39.83 -29.51 37.15
CA ARG A 5 -40.00 -30.45 36.01
C ARG A 5 -40.63 -29.78 34.79
N GLY A 6 -39.97 -29.65 33.63
CA GLY A 6 -39.31 -30.64 32.78
C GLY A 6 -40.10 -30.71 31.47
N GLN A 7 -39.43 -30.56 30.35
CA GLN A 7 -39.83 -31.27 29.10
C GLN A 7 -38.73 -31.20 28.06
N ARG A 8 -38.12 -32.34 27.79
CA ARG A 8 -37.28 -32.61 26.63
C ARG A 8 -38.18 -32.72 25.40
N ARG A 9 -37.84 -32.05 24.31
CA ARG A 9 -38.33 -32.39 22.96
C ARG A 9 -37.15 -32.74 22.06
N SER A 10 -37.22 -33.96 21.56
CA SER A 10 -36.34 -34.61 20.60
C SER A 10 -36.36 -33.92 19.24
N ALA A 11 -35.17 -33.64 18.68
CA ALA A 11 -35.00 -33.18 17.31
C ALA A 11 -34.87 -34.40 16.38
N SER A 12 -35.73 -34.48 15.42
CA SER A 12 -35.81 -35.43 14.31
C SER A 12 -34.67 -35.15 13.33
N ARG A 13 -33.81 -36.12 13.11
CA ARG A 13 -32.82 -36.16 12.02
C ARG A 13 -33.55 -36.47 10.70
N ARG A 14 -33.52 -35.57 9.74
CA ARG A 14 -33.84 -35.90 8.34
C ARG A 14 -32.55 -36.18 7.57
N HIS A 15 -32.40 -37.42 7.17
CA HIS A 15 -31.45 -37.88 6.17
C HIS A 15 -31.85 -37.33 4.79
N ILE A 16 -31.00 -36.65 4.09
CA ILE A 16 -31.11 -36.38 2.66
C ILE A 16 -30.12 -37.26 1.94
N ARG A 17 -30.63 -38.11 1.07
CA ARG A 17 -29.85 -38.99 0.17
C ARG A 17 -29.32 -38.16 -1.01
N PRO A 18 -28.12 -38.51 -1.55
CA PRO A 18 -27.65 -37.94 -2.80
C PRO A 18 -28.31 -38.65 -3.99
N SER A 19 -28.78 -37.90 -4.96
CA SER A 19 -29.23 -38.39 -6.26
C SER A 19 -28.04 -38.48 -7.22
N SER A 20 -27.84 -39.68 -7.75
CA SER A 20 -26.97 -40.03 -8.86
C SER A 20 -27.59 -39.67 -10.19
N GLY A 21 -26.80 -39.28 -11.16
CA GLY A 21 -27.13 -39.60 -12.55
C GLY A 21 -26.85 -38.52 -13.57
N GLY A 22 -25.93 -38.81 -14.48
CA GLY A 22 -26.04 -38.52 -15.88
C GLY A 22 -24.77 -38.02 -16.58
N PRO A 23 -24.31 -38.68 -17.64
CA PRO A 23 -23.04 -38.36 -18.29
C PRO A 23 -23.25 -37.43 -19.48
N GLY A 24 -22.29 -36.54 -19.72
CA GLY A 24 -22.44 -35.69 -20.88
C GLY A 24 -21.17 -34.99 -21.40
N ARG A 25 -20.56 -35.63 -22.39
CA ARG A 25 -19.78 -35.04 -23.49
C ARG A 25 -18.36 -34.53 -23.22
N ARG A 26 -17.43 -35.42 -23.54
CA ARG A 26 -16.04 -35.12 -23.92
C ARG A 26 -16.06 -34.44 -25.30
N TYR A 27 -15.44 -33.27 -25.39
CA TYR A 27 -14.91 -32.74 -26.65
C TYR A 27 -13.40 -32.92 -26.65
N ILE A 28 -12.95 -33.82 -27.50
CA ILE A 28 -11.55 -33.97 -27.93
C ILE A 28 -11.36 -32.98 -29.08
N ALA A 29 -10.48 -32.03 -28.94
CA ALA A 29 -9.95 -31.27 -30.05
C ALA A 29 -8.44 -31.58 -30.13
N ALA A 30 -8.10 -32.44 -31.09
CA ALA A 30 -6.76 -32.65 -31.56
C ALA A 30 -6.39 -31.48 -32.47
N VAL A 31 -5.25 -30.83 -32.23
CA VAL A 31 -4.61 -29.96 -33.22
C VAL A 31 -3.16 -30.38 -33.35
N GLY A 32 -2.79 -30.59 -34.58
CA GLY A 32 -1.63 -31.31 -35.07
C GLY A 32 -0.30 -30.60 -34.88
N MET A 33 0.70 -31.45 -34.80
CA MET A 33 2.13 -31.13 -34.98
C MET A 33 2.41 -30.72 -36.42
N ALA A 34 3.11 -29.61 -36.59
CA ALA A 34 3.90 -29.34 -37.81
C ALA A 34 5.37 -29.28 -37.42
N VAL A 35 6.07 -30.32 -37.83
CA VAL A 35 7.52 -30.41 -37.82
C VAL A 35 8.04 -29.72 -39.07
N LEU A 36 8.94 -28.75 -38.91
CA LEU A 36 9.79 -28.30 -40.03
C LEU A 36 11.25 -28.41 -39.59
N ALA A 37 11.92 -29.36 -40.23
CA ALA A 37 13.38 -29.56 -40.21
C ALA A 37 13.98 -28.83 -41.42
N ALA A 38 15.07 -28.11 -41.21
CA ALA A 38 16.06 -27.75 -42.24
C ALA A 38 17.38 -27.48 -41.50
N ALA A 39 18.28 -28.38 -41.58
CA ALA A 39 19.38 -28.61 -42.51
C ALA A 39 20.65 -27.78 -42.23
N LEU A 40 21.62 -28.51 -41.74
CA LEU A 40 23.08 -28.46 -41.71
C LEU A 40 23.79 -27.73 -42.88
N ALA A 41 24.83 -26.97 -42.52
CA ALA A 41 26.19 -26.95 -43.12
C ALA A 41 26.94 -25.76 -42.46
N ALA A 42 28.20 -25.72 -42.13
CA ALA A 42 29.37 -26.47 -42.53
C ALA A 42 30.50 -26.25 -41.49
N CYS A 43 31.45 -27.13 -41.51
CA CYS A 43 32.67 -27.19 -40.73
C CYS A 43 33.61 -25.98 -40.89
N GLY A 44 34.30 -25.65 -39.82
CA GLY A 44 35.51 -24.85 -39.80
C GLY A 44 36.29 -25.13 -38.52
N SER A 45 37.23 -26.08 -38.57
CA SER A 45 38.16 -26.39 -37.49
C SER A 45 39.30 -25.38 -37.43
N SER A 46 39.55 -24.84 -36.24
CA SER A 46 40.92 -24.44 -35.84
C SER A 46 41.08 -24.51 -34.33
N SER A 47 42.13 -25.16 -33.99
CA SER A 47 42.64 -25.59 -32.68
C SER A 47 43.08 -24.42 -31.78
N GLY A 48 42.94 -24.66 -30.48
CA GLY A 48 43.93 -24.25 -29.48
C GLY A 48 43.50 -23.12 -28.52
N GLY A 49 43.45 -23.46 -27.23
CA GLY A 49 43.49 -22.48 -26.19
C GLY A 49 42.55 -22.78 -25.04
N SER A 50 42.98 -23.65 -24.10
CA SER A 50 42.35 -23.80 -22.79
C SER A 50 42.55 -22.51 -21.98
N GLY A 51 41.53 -21.65 -22.02
CA GLY A 51 41.37 -20.54 -21.12
C GLY A 51 40.02 -20.69 -20.44
N SER A 52 40.01 -21.14 -19.18
CA SER A 52 38.82 -21.04 -18.32
C SER A 52 38.51 -19.58 -18.10
N SER A 53 37.85 -18.93 -19.06
CA SER A 53 37.15 -17.68 -18.84
C SER A 53 35.86 -18.00 -18.11
N SER A 54 35.88 -17.79 -16.78
CA SER A 54 34.67 -17.55 -16.03
C SER A 54 33.93 -16.42 -16.75
N SER A 55 32.89 -16.78 -17.51
CA SER A 55 31.95 -15.83 -18.06
C SER A 55 31.22 -15.21 -16.86
N THR A 56 31.78 -14.11 -16.33
CA THR A 56 31.00 -13.14 -15.61
C THR A 56 29.92 -12.71 -16.57
N ALA A 57 28.70 -13.23 -16.37
CA ALA A 57 27.53 -12.75 -17.05
C ALA A 57 27.51 -11.23 -16.84
N SER A 58 27.79 -10.51 -17.93
CA SER A 58 27.70 -9.05 -17.89
C SER A 58 26.24 -8.73 -17.56
N VAL A 59 26.03 -8.19 -16.38
CA VAL A 59 24.76 -7.55 -16.01
C VAL A 59 24.41 -6.65 -17.21
N PRO A 60 23.23 -6.82 -17.84
CA PRO A 60 22.78 -5.91 -18.88
C PRO A 60 22.93 -4.51 -18.30
N ALA A 61 23.43 -3.54 -19.09
CA ALA A 61 23.79 -2.23 -18.61
C ALA A 61 22.63 -1.62 -17.83
N ALA A 62 22.58 -1.96 -16.54
CA ALA A 62 21.73 -1.33 -15.55
C ALA A 62 21.97 0.17 -15.71
N LYS A 63 20.95 0.97 -15.56
CA LYS A 63 21.13 2.42 -15.38
C LYS A 63 22.43 2.57 -14.61
N ASN A 64 23.40 3.27 -15.19
CA ASN A 64 24.72 3.45 -14.56
C ASN A 64 24.49 3.68 -13.06
N LEU A 65 25.18 2.97 -12.19
CA LEU A 65 25.02 3.08 -10.73
C LEU A 65 25.05 4.54 -10.23
N THR A 66 25.73 5.41 -10.99
CA THR A 66 25.71 6.86 -10.78
C THR A 66 24.32 7.45 -11.04
N GLN A 67 23.62 7.02 -12.08
CA GLN A 67 22.25 7.49 -12.38
C GLN A 67 21.26 6.98 -11.32
N LEU A 68 21.42 5.73 -10.86
CA LEU A 68 20.60 5.20 -9.77
C LEU A 68 20.80 5.99 -8.47
N ARG A 69 22.06 6.33 -8.12
CA ARG A 69 22.36 7.18 -6.96
C ARG A 69 21.73 8.57 -7.09
N GLN A 70 21.75 9.15 -8.29
CA GLN A 70 21.10 10.44 -8.54
C GLN A 70 19.58 10.36 -8.37
N SER A 71 18.95 9.28 -8.89
CA SER A 71 17.52 9.01 -8.72
C SER A 71 17.16 8.91 -7.24
N VAL A 72 17.87 8.09 -6.49
CA VAL A 72 17.72 7.90 -5.04
C VAL A 72 17.90 9.23 -4.27
N THR A 73 18.95 9.98 -4.58
CA THR A 73 19.20 11.29 -3.94
C THR A 73 18.06 12.26 -4.21
N LYS A 74 17.55 12.30 -5.44
CA LYS A 74 16.41 13.14 -5.80
C LYS A 74 15.14 12.72 -5.05
N ALA A 75 14.87 11.42 -4.98
CA ALA A 75 13.71 10.89 -4.26
C ALA A 75 13.77 11.11 -2.74
N SER A 76 14.99 11.21 -2.18
CA SER A 76 15.20 11.47 -0.74
C SER A 76 15.21 12.96 -0.39
N ALA A 77 15.07 13.85 -1.37
CA ALA A 77 15.08 15.29 -1.12
C ALA A 77 13.77 15.74 -0.48
N SER A 78 13.86 16.71 0.43
CA SER A 78 12.69 17.34 1.02
C SER A 78 11.82 18.01 -0.04
N VAL A 79 10.52 17.96 0.13
CA VAL A 79 9.56 18.69 -0.71
C VAL A 79 9.72 20.19 -0.48
N THR A 80 9.90 20.92 -1.54
CA THR A 80 10.07 22.38 -1.51
C THR A 80 9.06 23.06 -2.42
N GLY A 81 8.63 24.23 -2.04
CA GLY A 81 7.71 25.06 -2.82
C GLY A 81 6.42 25.39 -2.07
N THR A 82 5.55 26.12 -2.76
CA THR A 82 4.20 26.41 -2.29
C THR A 82 3.25 25.38 -2.87
N TYR A 83 2.36 24.89 -2.05
CA TYR A 83 1.30 23.99 -2.45
C TYR A 83 -0.03 24.75 -2.48
N SER A 84 -0.85 24.50 -3.50
CA SER A 84 -2.22 24.98 -3.60
C SER A 84 -3.15 23.80 -3.84
N PRO A 85 -4.00 23.44 -2.87
CA PRO A 85 -4.91 22.30 -3.02
C PRO A 85 -5.92 22.51 -4.16
N GLY A 86 -6.45 23.74 -4.27
CA GLY A 86 -7.47 24.06 -5.27
C GLY A 86 -8.24 25.32 -4.91
N PRO A 87 -9.50 25.44 -5.36
CA PRO A 87 -10.34 26.58 -4.98
C PRO A 87 -10.79 26.48 -3.52
N ALA A 88 -10.84 27.63 -2.84
CA ALA A 88 -11.46 27.69 -1.52
C ALA A 88 -12.93 27.24 -1.61
N ILE A 89 -13.41 26.51 -0.60
CA ILE A 89 -14.81 26.11 -0.50
C ILE A 89 -15.61 27.33 -0.03
N PRO A 90 -16.51 27.88 -0.86
CA PRO A 90 -17.14 29.17 -0.58
C PRO A 90 -18.03 29.17 0.65
N ASP A 91 -18.62 28.04 0.97
CA ASP A 91 -19.59 27.88 2.06
C ASP A 91 -19.36 26.60 2.86
N MET A 92 -18.33 26.62 3.71
CA MET A 92 -18.09 25.53 4.66
C MET A 92 -19.25 25.36 5.66
N ALA A 93 -20.09 26.41 5.86
CA ALA A 93 -21.24 26.28 6.73
C ALA A 93 -22.30 25.32 6.17
N SER A 94 -22.33 25.10 4.86
CA SER A 94 -23.19 24.08 4.21
C SER A 94 -22.87 22.66 4.64
N LEU A 95 -21.66 22.40 5.13
CA LEU A 95 -21.24 21.11 5.65
C LEU A 95 -21.67 20.88 7.11
N LYS A 96 -22.15 21.93 7.79
CA LYS A 96 -22.59 21.80 9.18
C LYS A 96 -23.76 20.81 9.27
N GLY A 97 -23.57 19.80 10.09
CA GLY A 97 -24.54 18.70 10.26
C GLY A 97 -24.43 17.57 9.23
N LYS A 98 -23.53 17.66 8.25
CA LYS A 98 -23.11 16.51 7.45
C LYS A 98 -22.29 15.58 8.35
N LYS A 99 -22.56 14.28 8.29
CA LYS A 99 -21.82 13.26 9.03
C LYS A 99 -20.87 12.53 8.07
N ILE A 100 -19.61 12.47 8.42
CA ILE A 100 -18.59 11.71 7.66
C ILE A 100 -18.14 10.54 8.52
N MET A 101 -17.98 9.38 7.91
CA MET A 101 -17.35 8.21 8.52
C MET A 101 -15.93 8.10 7.97
N ALA A 102 -14.93 8.09 8.84
CA ALA A 102 -13.58 7.68 8.49
C ALA A 102 -13.46 6.18 8.74
N LEU A 103 -13.37 5.41 7.68
CA LEU A 103 -13.23 3.96 7.68
C LEU A 103 -11.81 3.62 7.23
N PRO A 104 -10.84 3.49 8.14
CA PRO A 104 -9.54 2.95 7.78
C PRO A 104 -9.71 1.48 7.41
N GLY A 105 -8.94 0.98 6.44
CA GLY A 105 -8.99 -0.42 6.10
C GLY A 105 -8.48 -1.32 7.22
N THR A 106 -7.62 -0.74 8.06
CA THR A 106 -7.23 -1.35 9.33
C THR A 106 -6.59 -0.33 10.25
N THR A 107 -6.88 -0.42 11.54
CA THR A 107 -6.17 0.35 12.58
C THR A 107 -4.90 -0.34 13.07
N LEU A 108 -4.56 -1.53 12.55
CA LEU A 108 -3.33 -2.23 12.87
C LEU A 108 -2.10 -1.61 12.20
N ILE A 109 -2.31 -0.85 11.12
CA ILE A 109 -1.26 -0.11 10.43
C ILE A 109 -1.22 1.32 10.99
N PRO A 110 -0.11 1.78 11.59
CA PRO A 110 -0.05 3.08 12.26
C PRO A 110 -0.37 4.28 11.34
N THR A 111 -0.01 4.23 10.06
CA THR A 111 -0.37 5.28 9.09
C THR A 111 -1.87 5.36 8.86
N CYS A 112 -2.54 4.23 8.73
CA CYS A 112 -3.98 4.16 8.52
C CYS A 112 -4.76 4.75 9.71
N LEU A 113 -4.31 4.43 10.92
CA LEU A 113 -4.87 5.02 12.13
C LEU A 113 -4.66 6.54 12.14
N GLN A 114 -3.46 7.00 11.80
CA GLN A 114 -3.13 8.41 11.77
C GLN A 114 -3.92 9.19 10.71
N ASP A 115 -4.12 8.61 9.53
CA ASP A 115 -4.96 9.20 8.47
C ASP A 115 -6.38 9.46 9.01
N ALA A 116 -6.99 8.44 9.63
CA ALA A 116 -8.34 8.54 10.18
C ALA A 116 -8.44 9.56 11.34
N GLU A 117 -7.45 9.58 12.24
CA GLU A 117 -7.36 10.56 13.33
C GLU A 117 -7.18 11.98 12.79
N THR A 118 -6.39 12.15 11.73
CA THR A 118 -6.17 13.44 11.08
C THR A 118 -7.46 13.95 10.43
N ILE A 119 -8.16 13.11 9.64
CA ILE A 119 -9.46 13.47 9.05
C ILE A 119 -10.46 13.87 10.14
N LYS A 120 -10.50 13.10 11.23
CA LYS A 120 -11.37 13.44 12.36
C LYS A 120 -11.02 14.80 12.95
N SER A 121 -9.73 15.09 13.15
CA SER A 121 -9.27 16.39 13.67
C SER A 121 -9.64 17.55 12.75
N ILE A 122 -9.51 17.37 11.43
CA ILE A 122 -9.89 18.39 10.44
C ILE A 122 -11.40 18.63 10.47
N GLY A 123 -12.19 17.54 10.46
CA GLY A 123 -13.64 17.61 10.49
C GLY A 123 -14.17 18.27 11.76
N ASP A 124 -13.61 17.94 12.91
CA ASP A 124 -13.95 18.58 14.19
C ASP A 124 -13.66 20.10 14.15
N ALA A 125 -12.51 20.49 13.60
CA ALA A 125 -12.14 21.89 13.42
C ALA A 125 -13.06 22.62 12.42
N ALA A 126 -13.54 21.91 11.39
CA ALA A 126 -14.45 22.45 10.37
C ALA A 126 -15.93 22.47 10.81
N GLY A 127 -16.24 21.87 11.96
CA GLY A 127 -17.63 21.73 12.44
C GLY A 127 -18.42 20.66 11.69
N THR A 128 -17.75 19.75 11.02
CA THR A 128 -18.31 18.58 10.32
C THR A 128 -17.99 17.34 11.13
N PRO A 129 -18.94 16.72 11.85
CA PRO A 129 -18.65 15.58 12.70
C PRO A 129 -18.09 14.39 11.90
N VAL A 130 -16.94 13.88 12.32
CA VAL A 130 -16.32 12.69 11.75
C VAL A 130 -16.32 11.57 12.80
N THR A 131 -16.86 10.42 12.43
CA THR A 131 -16.81 9.19 13.24
C THR A 131 -15.75 8.27 12.66
N MET A 132 -14.75 7.92 13.44
CA MET A 132 -13.73 6.96 13.07
C MET A 132 -14.20 5.54 13.45
N ILE A 133 -14.05 4.60 12.53
CA ILE A 133 -14.27 3.18 12.78
C ILE A 133 -12.95 2.53 13.20
N ASN A 134 -13.03 1.65 14.17
CA ASN A 134 -11.90 0.84 14.59
C ASN A 134 -12.08 -0.59 14.06
N ASP A 135 -11.23 -1.00 13.15
CA ASP A 135 -11.30 -2.31 12.48
C ASP A 135 -9.92 -2.98 12.42
N THR A 136 -9.91 -4.26 12.04
CA THR A 136 -8.72 -5.12 11.99
C THR A 136 -8.37 -5.60 10.59
N GLY A 137 -8.99 -5.02 9.55
CA GLY A 137 -8.73 -5.38 8.16
C GLY A 137 -9.62 -6.51 7.62
N GLU A 138 -10.72 -6.82 8.31
CA GLU A 138 -11.67 -7.83 7.86
C GLU A 138 -12.73 -7.22 6.96
N ILE A 139 -12.92 -7.75 5.74
CA ILE A 139 -13.93 -7.26 4.77
C ILE A 139 -15.31 -7.14 5.40
N SER A 140 -15.71 -8.11 6.22
CA SER A 140 -17.01 -8.08 6.90
C SER A 140 -17.19 -6.90 7.87
N GLN A 141 -16.11 -6.32 8.37
CA GLN A 141 -16.16 -5.11 9.19
C GLN A 141 -16.41 -3.88 8.31
N TRP A 142 -15.78 -3.82 7.13
CA TRP A 142 -16.02 -2.75 6.15
C TRP A 142 -17.46 -2.77 5.64
N ASP A 143 -18.00 -3.95 5.28
CA ASP A 143 -19.39 -4.13 4.88
C ASP A 143 -20.34 -3.62 5.97
N SER A 144 -20.08 -4.01 7.22
CA SER A 144 -20.88 -3.60 8.37
C SER A 144 -20.79 -2.09 8.64
N ALA A 145 -19.63 -1.48 8.41
CA ALA A 145 -19.44 -0.04 8.55
C ALA A 145 -20.22 0.74 7.49
N ILE A 146 -20.19 0.29 6.23
CA ILE A 146 -20.98 0.89 5.16
C ILE A 146 -22.49 0.74 5.43
N ASP A 147 -22.95 -0.43 5.88
CA ASP A 147 -24.35 -0.64 6.28
C ASP A 147 -24.76 0.30 7.44
N THR A 148 -23.87 0.52 8.38
CA THR A 148 -24.07 1.50 9.45
C THR A 148 -24.17 2.91 8.89
N ALA A 149 -23.28 3.29 7.95
CA ALA A 149 -23.32 4.61 7.33
C ALA A 149 -24.65 4.87 6.60
N ILE A 150 -25.18 3.86 5.91
CA ILE A 150 -26.49 3.94 5.25
C ILE A 150 -27.61 4.10 6.29
N THR A 151 -27.63 3.24 7.30
CA THR A 151 -28.72 3.19 8.31
C THR A 151 -28.77 4.46 9.16
N GLU A 152 -27.60 5.02 9.48
CA GLU A 152 -27.48 6.23 10.30
C GLU A 152 -27.41 7.52 9.47
N HIS A 153 -27.62 7.42 8.15
CA HIS A 153 -27.69 8.56 7.23
C HIS A 153 -26.41 9.40 7.24
N TYR A 154 -25.25 8.77 7.12
CA TYR A 154 -24.01 9.50 6.86
C TYR A 154 -24.08 10.19 5.50
N SER A 155 -23.36 11.30 5.35
CA SER A 155 -23.26 12.01 4.08
C SER A 155 -22.13 11.43 3.22
N ALA A 156 -21.04 10.96 3.88
CA ALA A 156 -19.91 10.35 3.21
C ALA A 156 -19.24 9.28 4.08
N VAL A 157 -18.54 8.37 3.42
CA VAL A 157 -17.57 7.44 3.97
C VAL A 157 -16.24 7.69 3.27
N ASP A 158 -15.21 8.08 4.02
CA ASP A 158 -13.83 8.14 3.57
C ASP A 158 -13.21 6.78 3.86
N PHE A 159 -13.15 5.91 2.84
CA PHE A 159 -12.56 4.58 2.91
C PHE A 159 -11.06 4.70 2.62
N MET A 160 -10.25 4.50 3.65
CA MET A 160 -8.88 4.99 3.71
C MET A 160 -7.88 3.86 3.83
N CYS A 161 -6.65 4.20 3.41
CA CYS A 161 -5.45 3.44 3.65
C CYS A 161 -5.34 2.13 2.88
N ASP A 162 -4.92 2.22 1.63
CA ASP A 162 -4.48 1.12 0.76
C ASP A 162 -5.46 -0.04 0.60
N ASP A 163 -6.71 0.17 0.98
CA ASP A 163 -7.71 -0.84 0.86
C ASP A 163 -8.18 -1.00 -0.57
N THR A 164 -8.63 -2.19 -0.89
CA THR A 164 -9.11 -2.49 -2.23
C THR A 164 -10.61 -2.24 -2.33
N PRO A 165 -11.08 -1.05 -2.76
CA PRO A 165 -12.51 -0.81 -2.95
C PRO A 165 -13.18 -1.88 -3.83
N SER A 166 -12.42 -2.50 -4.73
CA SER A 166 -12.89 -3.58 -5.58
C SER A 166 -13.37 -4.82 -4.82
N LEU A 167 -12.97 -5.00 -3.56
CA LEU A 167 -13.45 -6.10 -2.70
C LEU A 167 -14.86 -5.87 -2.15
N ILE A 168 -15.31 -4.60 -2.13
CA ILE A 168 -16.60 -4.20 -1.54
C ILE A 168 -17.44 -3.35 -2.52
N ILE A 169 -17.26 -3.54 -3.82
CA ILE A 169 -18.05 -2.83 -4.85
C ILE A 169 -19.54 -2.92 -4.61
N PRO A 170 -20.13 -4.09 -4.28
CA PRO A 170 -21.57 -4.18 -4.04
C PRO A 170 -22.04 -3.27 -2.89
N GLU A 171 -21.26 -3.14 -1.83
CA GLU A 171 -21.56 -2.29 -0.67
C GLU A 171 -21.39 -0.82 -1.02
N ILE A 172 -20.38 -0.48 -1.82
CA ILE A 172 -20.16 0.89 -2.33
C ILE A 172 -21.36 1.31 -3.23
N GLU A 173 -21.77 0.47 -4.18
CA GLU A 173 -22.94 0.74 -5.04
C GLU A 173 -24.23 0.86 -4.21
N LYS A 174 -24.38 0.05 -3.15
CA LYS A 174 -25.49 0.14 -2.21
C LYS A 174 -25.50 1.47 -1.44
N ALA A 175 -24.33 1.94 -1.01
CA ALA A 175 -24.17 3.24 -0.36
C ALA A 175 -24.54 4.37 -1.31
N GLU A 176 -24.03 4.34 -2.55
CA GLU A 176 -24.38 5.32 -3.60
C GLU A 176 -25.87 5.38 -3.84
N ALA A 177 -26.53 4.21 -4.01
CA ALA A 177 -27.98 4.11 -4.20
C ALA A 177 -28.78 4.67 -3.01
N ALA A 178 -28.24 4.62 -1.80
CA ALA A 178 -28.80 5.21 -0.59
C ALA A 178 -28.48 6.71 -0.41
N GLY A 179 -27.67 7.29 -1.30
CA GLY A 179 -27.23 8.69 -1.25
C GLY A 179 -26.06 8.94 -0.31
N VAL A 180 -25.35 7.90 0.13
CA VAL A 180 -24.12 8.00 0.90
C VAL A 180 -22.95 7.98 -0.09
N LYS A 181 -22.11 9.01 -0.05
CA LYS A 181 -20.94 9.13 -0.92
C LYS A 181 -19.79 8.29 -0.34
N VAL A 182 -19.13 7.50 -1.16
CA VAL A 182 -17.93 6.75 -0.75
C VAL A 182 -16.73 7.27 -1.52
N PHE A 183 -15.66 7.60 -0.81
CA PHE A 183 -14.41 8.07 -1.37
C PHE A 183 -13.32 7.04 -1.10
N GLY A 184 -12.47 6.77 -2.10
CA GLY A 184 -11.36 5.83 -1.97
C GLY A 184 -10.04 6.56 -1.78
N TYR A 185 -9.19 6.02 -0.92
CA TYR A 185 -7.85 6.54 -0.66
C TYR A 185 -6.80 5.75 -1.46
N ALA A 186 -5.72 6.42 -1.86
CA ALA A 186 -4.57 5.79 -2.52
C ALA A 186 -4.93 4.94 -3.76
N LEU A 187 -5.91 5.38 -4.53
CA LEU A 187 -6.34 4.67 -5.73
C LEU A 187 -5.20 4.59 -6.75
N THR A 188 -5.01 3.42 -7.34
CA THR A 188 -3.96 3.17 -8.34
C THR A 188 -4.47 3.24 -9.78
N GLU A 189 -5.79 3.08 -9.96
CA GLU A 189 -6.46 3.00 -11.24
C GLU A 189 -7.42 4.19 -11.44
N PRO A 190 -7.82 4.50 -12.67
CA PRO A 190 -8.82 5.52 -12.91
C PRO A 190 -10.13 5.26 -12.19
N LEU A 191 -10.80 6.30 -11.70
CA LEU A 191 -12.03 6.21 -10.92
C LEU A 191 -13.15 5.37 -11.60
N LYS A 192 -13.18 5.34 -12.95
CA LYS A 192 -14.12 4.51 -13.74
C LYS A 192 -14.00 3.00 -13.45
N ASP A 193 -12.86 2.56 -12.90
CA ASP A 193 -12.59 1.16 -12.57
C ASP A 193 -13.06 0.79 -11.15
N TYR A 194 -13.62 1.78 -10.43
CA TYR A 194 -14.22 1.62 -9.09
C TYR A 194 -15.68 2.08 -9.10
N PRO A 195 -16.63 1.25 -9.58
CA PRO A 195 -18.04 1.62 -9.65
C PRO A 195 -18.58 2.06 -8.28
N GLY A 196 -19.37 3.13 -8.27
CA GLY A 196 -20.01 3.66 -7.07
C GLY A 196 -19.13 4.60 -6.24
N LEU A 197 -17.80 4.67 -6.45
CA LEU A 197 -16.99 5.68 -5.78
C LEU A 197 -17.30 7.08 -6.29
N ALA A 198 -17.53 8.00 -5.37
CA ALA A 198 -17.76 9.41 -5.66
C ALA A 198 -16.46 10.13 -6.08
N GLY A 199 -15.33 9.73 -5.50
CA GLY A 199 -14.02 10.32 -5.72
C GLY A 199 -12.94 9.64 -4.91
N GLY A 200 -11.81 10.32 -4.72
CA GLY A 200 -10.72 9.79 -3.90
C GLY A 200 -9.39 10.51 -4.10
N THR A 201 -8.33 9.87 -3.63
CA THR A 201 -6.94 10.31 -3.82
C THR A 201 -6.15 9.30 -4.63
N LEU A 202 -5.15 9.76 -5.39
CA LEU A 202 -4.28 8.92 -6.20
C LEU A 202 -2.98 8.65 -5.47
N GLU A 203 -2.52 7.38 -5.50
CA GLU A 203 -1.18 7.00 -5.05
C GLU A 203 -0.33 6.52 -6.25
N PRO A 204 0.85 7.06 -6.48
CA PRO A 204 1.69 6.70 -7.62
C PRO A 204 2.55 5.46 -7.34
N THR A 205 1.94 4.34 -6.96
CA THR A 205 2.59 3.09 -6.50
C THR A 205 3.74 2.63 -7.41
N TYR A 206 3.56 2.70 -8.73
CA TYR A 206 4.59 2.30 -9.70
C TYR A 206 5.89 3.08 -9.56
N SER A 207 5.83 4.39 -9.29
CA SER A 207 7.04 5.21 -9.11
C SER A 207 7.77 4.84 -7.84
N ASP A 208 7.04 4.48 -6.80
CA ASP A 208 7.55 4.18 -5.49
C ASP A 208 8.28 2.84 -5.47
N TYR A 209 7.67 1.80 -6.00
CA TYR A 209 8.33 0.50 -6.15
C TYR A 209 9.56 0.58 -7.06
N SER A 210 9.51 1.38 -8.14
CA SER A 210 10.66 1.63 -8.99
C SER A 210 11.81 2.28 -8.23
N THR A 211 11.50 3.27 -7.38
CA THR A 211 12.48 3.97 -6.56
C THR A 211 13.09 3.05 -5.50
N MET A 212 12.28 2.21 -4.85
CA MET A 212 12.77 1.23 -3.89
C MET A 212 13.69 0.21 -4.52
N LEU A 213 13.39 -0.22 -5.75
CA LEU A 213 14.25 -1.12 -6.49
C LEU A 213 15.58 -0.45 -6.86
N ASP A 214 15.56 0.81 -7.31
CA ASP A 214 16.76 1.62 -7.54
C ASP A 214 17.61 1.69 -6.25
N GLN A 215 16.99 1.93 -5.09
CA GLN A 215 17.66 1.97 -3.78
C GLN A 215 18.29 0.61 -3.41
N ALA A 216 17.60 -0.49 -3.63
CA ALA A 216 18.14 -1.83 -3.37
C ALA A 216 19.39 -2.10 -4.22
N PHE A 217 19.42 -1.69 -5.50
CA PHE A 217 20.58 -1.79 -6.36
C PHE A 217 21.72 -0.89 -5.89
N VAL A 218 21.44 0.33 -5.43
CA VAL A 218 22.44 1.23 -4.86
C VAL A 218 23.05 0.61 -3.61
N ALA A 219 22.22 0.09 -2.71
CA ALA A 219 22.67 -0.50 -1.43
C ALA A 219 23.48 -1.78 -1.60
N THR A 220 23.15 -2.60 -2.62
CA THR A 220 23.94 -3.80 -2.96
C THR A 220 25.19 -3.51 -3.79
N GLY A 221 25.44 -2.23 -4.11
CA GLY A 221 26.57 -1.83 -4.95
C GLY A 221 26.47 -2.30 -6.39
N GLY A 222 25.26 -2.48 -6.91
CA GLY A 222 24.97 -2.97 -8.25
C GLY A 222 25.13 -4.49 -8.40
N LYS A 223 25.26 -5.23 -7.32
CA LYS A 223 25.30 -6.71 -7.34
C LYS A 223 23.89 -7.27 -7.60
N PRO A 224 23.79 -8.48 -8.14
CA PRO A 224 22.50 -9.16 -8.31
C PRO A 224 21.69 -9.21 -7.02
N ILE A 225 20.38 -8.94 -7.16
CA ILE A 225 19.43 -8.96 -6.06
C ILE A 225 18.61 -10.25 -6.13
N ASN A 226 18.56 -10.96 -5.01
CA ASN A 226 17.63 -12.05 -4.78
C ASN A 226 16.66 -11.55 -3.69
N MET A 227 15.48 -11.14 -4.11
CA MET A 227 14.51 -10.43 -3.26
C MET A 227 13.40 -11.36 -2.80
N LEU A 228 13.14 -11.37 -1.50
CA LEU A 228 11.89 -11.90 -0.96
C LEU A 228 10.89 -10.75 -0.80
N VAL A 229 9.78 -10.84 -1.51
CA VAL A 229 8.64 -9.92 -1.35
C VAL A 229 7.64 -10.56 -0.39
N ILE A 230 7.24 -9.82 0.63
CA ILE A 230 6.06 -10.14 1.45
C ILE A 230 4.92 -9.29 0.91
N SER A 231 3.86 -9.94 0.46
CA SER A 231 2.70 -9.26 -0.15
C SER A 231 1.42 -9.57 0.61
N SER A 232 0.41 -8.73 0.43
CA SER A 232 -0.96 -8.93 0.92
C SER A 232 -1.89 -8.67 -0.26
N VAL A 233 -2.30 -9.72 -0.97
CA VAL A 233 -3.02 -9.58 -2.26
C VAL A 233 -4.40 -8.96 -2.12
N ALA A 234 -4.98 -8.97 -0.92
CA ALA A 234 -6.23 -8.26 -0.63
C ALA A 234 -6.07 -6.73 -0.62
N VAL A 235 -4.85 -6.21 -0.48
CA VAL A 235 -4.60 -4.77 -0.51
C VAL A 235 -4.57 -4.26 -1.95
N ILE A 236 -5.08 -3.06 -2.15
CA ILE A 236 -5.26 -2.43 -3.46
C ILE A 236 -3.97 -2.44 -4.30
N GLY A 237 -4.07 -2.86 -5.54
CA GLY A 237 -2.96 -2.84 -6.50
C GLY A 237 -1.84 -3.85 -6.23
N ASN A 238 -1.82 -4.52 -5.08
CA ASN A 238 -0.67 -5.31 -4.63
C ASN A 238 -0.26 -6.41 -5.62
N ALA A 239 -1.22 -7.12 -6.21
CA ALA A 239 -0.93 -8.14 -7.23
C ALA A 239 -0.31 -7.53 -8.49
N GLN A 240 -0.79 -6.35 -8.92
CA GLN A 240 -0.25 -5.59 -10.05
C GLN A 240 1.16 -5.09 -9.75
N ASP A 241 1.39 -4.63 -8.53
CA ASP A 241 2.69 -4.14 -8.08
C ASP A 241 3.74 -5.25 -8.03
N VAL A 242 3.37 -6.44 -7.55
CA VAL A 242 4.23 -7.64 -7.63
C VAL A 242 4.56 -7.99 -9.08
N ALA A 243 3.60 -7.90 -9.99
CA ALA A 243 3.82 -8.15 -11.41
C ALA A 243 4.76 -7.10 -12.02
N MET A 244 4.61 -5.84 -11.63
CA MET A 244 5.47 -4.73 -12.06
C MET A 244 6.91 -4.91 -11.52
N LEU A 245 7.10 -5.25 -10.25
CA LEU A 245 8.41 -5.57 -9.67
C LEU A 245 9.11 -6.68 -10.46
N LYS A 246 8.40 -7.77 -10.77
CA LYS A 246 8.93 -8.86 -11.60
C LYS A 246 9.37 -8.38 -12.99
N ALA A 247 8.57 -7.52 -13.62
CA ALA A 247 8.89 -6.95 -14.95
C ALA A 247 10.12 -6.03 -14.88
N GLN A 248 10.25 -5.22 -13.82
CA GLN A 248 11.43 -4.36 -13.62
C GLN A 248 12.68 -5.17 -13.34
N PHE A 249 12.61 -6.21 -12.51
CA PHE A 249 13.72 -7.14 -12.29
C PHE A 249 14.24 -7.73 -13.60
N ALA A 250 13.32 -8.19 -14.45
CA ALA A 250 13.70 -8.74 -15.76
C ALA A 250 14.45 -7.72 -16.63
N LYS A 251 14.07 -6.44 -16.56
CA LYS A 251 14.74 -5.36 -17.29
C LYS A 251 16.07 -4.95 -16.69
N MET A 252 16.21 -4.97 -15.36
CA MET A 252 17.39 -4.45 -14.67
C MET A 252 18.52 -5.46 -14.61
N CYS A 253 18.25 -6.72 -14.38
CA CYS A 253 19.29 -7.74 -14.20
C CYS A 253 19.01 -9.09 -14.91
N GLY A 254 17.93 -9.19 -15.67
CA GLY A 254 17.60 -10.39 -16.43
C GLY A 254 17.57 -11.64 -15.52
N SER A 255 18.24 -12.71 -15.97
CA SER A 255 18.32 -13.98 -15.22
C SER A 255 19.27 -13.98 -14.02
N SER A 256 20.02 -12.89 -13.79
CA SER A 256 20.95 -12.81 -12.64
C SER A 256 20.28 -12.39 -11.35
N CYS A 257 19.05 -11.90 -11.38
CA CYS A 257 18.27 -11.58 -10.20
C CYS A 257 17.06 -12.49 -10.08
N HIS A 258 16.63 -12.73 -8.85
CA HIS A 258 15.47 -13.57 -8.57
C HIS A 258 14.51 -12.86 -7.61
N ILE A 259 13.22 -13.10 -7.80
CA ILE A 259 12.17 -12.63 -6.92
C ILE A 259 11.38 -13.83 -6.36
N TYR A 260 11.30 -13.90 -5.06
CA TYR A 260 10.47 -14.84 -4.31
C TYR A 260 9.31 -14.08 -3.74
N VAL A 261 8.10 -14.60 -3.78
CA VAL A 261 6.91 -13.93 -3.24
C VAL A 261 6.26 -14.84 -2.22
N SER A 262 5.97 -14.29 -1.06
CA SER A 262 5.14 -14.92 -0.03
C SER A 262 3.99 -13.99 0.29
N ASP A 263 2.79 -14.53 0.23
CA ASP A 263 1.58 -13.79 0.50
C ASP A 263 1.14 -14.00 1.95
N VAL A 264 0.93 -12.90 2.69
CA VAL A 264 0.48 -12.90 4.09
C VAL A 264 -0.50 -11.75 4.27
N GLU A 265 -1.76 -12.08 4.42
CA GLU A 265 -2.82 -11.07 4.56
C GLU A 265 -2.73 -10.29 5.88
N VAL A 266 -3.23 -9.06 5.88
CA VAL A 266 -3.12 -8.10 6.99
C VAL A 266 -3.53 -8.68 8.34
N PRO A 267 -4.66 -9.40 8.51
CA PRO A 267 -5.03 -9.98 9.80
C PRO A 267 -4.04 -11.03 10.32
N ASP A 268 -3.23 -11.59 9.45
CA ASP A 268 -2.26 -12.65 9.75
C ASP A 268 -0.82 -12.14 10.01
N TRP A 269 -0.54 -10.86 9.81
CA TRP A 269 0.82 -10.30 9.89
C TRP A 269 1.51 -10.65 11.20
N GLY A 270 0.83 -10.45 12.34
CA GLY A 270 1.39 -10.69 13.67
C GLY A 270 1.80 -12.15 13.95
N THR A 271 1.24 -13.10 13.20
CA THR A 271 1.44 -14.52 13.45
C THR A 271 2.21 -15.24 12.35
N LYS A 272 2.14 -14.76 11.10
CA LYS A 272 2.65 -15.50 9.94
C LYS A 272 3.89 -14.86 9.28
N ILE A 273 4.09 -13.54 9.32
CA ILE A 273 5.21 -12.89 8.61
C ILE A 273 6.56 -13.42 9.13
N GLN A 274 6.80 -13.34 10.43
CA GLN A 274 8.08 -13.74 10.99
C GLN A 274 8.47 -15.19 10.64
N PRO A 275 7.63 -16.23 10.87
CA PRO A 275 7.97 -17.60 10.51
C PRO A 275 8.09 -17.79 8.99
N THR A 276 7.32 -17.06 8.19
CA THR A 276 7.44 -17.09 6.73
C THR A 276 8.81 -16.59 6.28
N VAL A 277 9.25 -15.42 6.74
CA VAL A 277 10.56 -14.86 6.41
C VAL A 277 11.68 -15.81 6.84
N GLN A 278 11.62 -16.35 8.07
CA GLN A 278 12.60 -17.32 8.56
C GLN A 278 12.68 -18.55 7.64
N THR A 279 11.55 -19.11 7.25
CA THR A 279 11.47 -20.28 6.36
C THR A 279 12.08 -19.96 4.99
N GLN A 280 11.73 -18.81 4.41
CA GLN A 280 12.24 -18.38 3.11
C GLN A 280 13.76 -18.15 3.13
N LEU A 281 14.29 -17.52 4.19
CA LEU A 281 15.72 -17.29 4.36
C LEU A 281 16.50 -18.61 4.53
N LEU A 282 15.91 -19.64 5.14
CA LEU A 282 16.50 -20.97 5.27
C LEU A 282 16.47 -21.74 3.94
N THR A 283 15.32 -21.70 3.25
CA THR A 283 15.11 -22.47 2.02
C THR A 283 15.85 -21.85 0.83
N HIS A 284 16.00 -20.52 0.82
CA HIS A 284 16.64 -19.75 -0.24
C HIS A 284 17.85 -18.96 0.32
N PRO A 285 19.01 -19.62 0.53
CA PRO A 285 20.17 -18.99 1.14
C PRO A 285 20.80 -17.87 0.30
N ASN A 286 20.39 -17.70 -0.94
CA ASN A 286 20.80 -16.61 -1.82
C ASN A 286 20.01 -15.32 -1.61
N ILE A 287 18.86 -15.30 -0.89
CA ILE A 287 18.12 -14.06 -0.61
C ILE A 287 19.04 -13.08 0.11
N ASN A 288 19.15 -11.87 -0.42
CA ASN A 288 19.96 -10.78 0.12
C ASN A 288 19.17 -9.47 0.35
N VAL A 289 17.90 -9.42 -0.09
CA VAL A 289 16.97 -8.33 0.19
C VAL A 289 15.62 -8.92 0.58
N VAL A 290 15.00 -8.40 1.64
CA VAL A 290 13.59 -8.65 1.97
C VAL A 290 12.84 -7.35 1.71
N TYR A 291 11.75 -7.47 0.99
CA TYR A 291 10.88 -6.38 0.61
C TYR A 291 9.47 -6.63 1.13
N PRO A 292 9.14 -6.24 2.37
CA PRO A 292 7.76 -6.09 2.79
C PRO A 292 7.13 -5.00 1.93
N MET A 293 5.95 -5.24 1.38
CA MET A 293 5.29 -4.25 0.53
C MET A 293 4.75 -3.08 1.36
N PHE A 294 4.57 -3.32 2.66
CA PHE A 294 4.17 -2.29 3.62
C PHE A 294 5.20 -2.18 4.74
N SER A 295 5.65 -0.97 5.05
CA SER A 295 6.62 -0.78 6.14
C SER A 295 6.06 -1.12 7.53
N GLY A 296 4.74 -1.20 7.71
CA GLY A 296 4.11 -1.77 8.91
C GLY A 296 4.56 -3.19 9.24
N GLU A 297 4.96 -3.97 8.23
CA GLU A 297 5.47 -5.34 8.37
C GLU A 297 6.88 -5.40 8.96
N TYR A 298 7.64 -4.28 9.03
CA TYR A 298 9.00 -4.27 9.60
C TYR A 298 9.07 -4.86 11.00
N THR A 299 8.06 -4.64 11.82
CA THR A 299 7.97 -5.19 13.18
C THR A 299 8.12 -6.72 13.21
N TYR A 300 7.72 -7.39 12.15
CA TYR A 300 7.73 -8.85 12.03
C TYR A 300 8.89 -9.36 11.17
N VAL A 301 9.32 -8.58 10.18
CA VAL A 301 10.40 -8.92 9.24
C VAL A 301 11.77 -8.79 9.93
N LEU A 302 12.02 -7.70 10.65
CA LEU A 302 13.32 -7.41 11.25
C LEU A 302 13.80 -8.52 12.21
N PRO A 303 12.98 -9.01 13.16
CA PRO A 303 13.41 -10.11 14.04
C PRO A 303 13.81 -11.38 13.28
N ALA A 304 13.13 -11.67 12.16
CA ALA A 304 13.46 -12.84 11.33
C ALA A 304 14.79 -12.66 10.61
N VAL A 305 15.05 -11.46 10.06
CA VAL A 305 16.32 -11.13 9.40
C VAL A 305 17.48 -11.15 10.41
N GLU A 306 17.32 -10.54 11.57
CA GLU A 306 18.33 -10.53 12.64
C GLU A 306 18.67 -11.94 13.12
N ALA A 307 17.64 -12.78 13.35
CA ALA A 307 17.82 -14.17 13.77
C ALA A 307 18.53 -15.04 12.71
N SER A 308 18.52 -14.64 11.46
CA SER A 308 19.23 -15.36 10.38
C SER A 308 20.75 -15.21 10.47
N HIS A 309 21.27 -14.23 11.20
CA HIS A 309 22.68 -13.84 11.28
C HIS A 309 23.34 -13.64 9.89
N ARG A 310 22.55 -13.23 8.89
CA ARG A 310 22.98 -13.01 7.51
C ARG A 310 22.97 -11.52 7.18
N SER A 311 23.78 -11.12 6.21
CA SER A 311 23.76 -9.74 5.65
C SER A 311 22.59 -9.63 4.67
N VAL A 312 21.37 -9.52 5.18
CA VAL A 312 20.15 -9.34 4.40
C VAL A 312 19.66 -7.90 4.64
N LEU A 313 19.38 -7.18 3.57
CA LEU A 313 18.85 -5.82 3.62
C LEU A 313 17.32 -5.85 3.61
N VAL A 314 16.71 -4.81 4.18
CA VAL A 314 15.26 -4.64 4.21
C VAL A 314 14.91 -3.28 3.60
N THR A 315 13.91 -3.26 2.74
CA THR A 315 13.34 -2.04 2.16
C THR A 315 11.84 -2.22 2.00
N GLY A 316 11.07 -1.16 1.99
CA GLY A 316 9.62 -1.25 1.88
C GLY A 316 9.00 0.02 1.31
N ALA A 317 7.69 0.07 1.31
CA ALA A 317 6.92 1.23 0.89
C ALA A 317 5.62 1.33 1.71
N PHE A 318 4.89 2.45 1.55
CA PHE A 318 3.55 2.67 2.09
C PHE A 318 3.41 2.45 3.59
N GLY A 319 3.96 3.30 4.38
CA GLY A 319 3.75 3.20 5.80
C GLY A 319 4.79 3.94 6.61
N GLY A 320 5.15 5.15 6.19
CA GLY A 320 6.06 6.02 6.90
C GLY A 320 5.56 6.49 8.26
N GLY A 321 4.72 5.70 8.93
CA GLY A 321 4.28 5.98 10.31
C GLY A 321 5.45 6.13 11.27
N THR A 322 5.24 6.91 12.32
CA THR A 322 6.29 7.23 13.30
C THR A 322 7.09 6.01 13.77
N PRO A 323 6.47 4.87 14.15
CA PRO A 323 7.23 3.71 14.60
C PRO A 323 8.20 3.18 13.54
N GLN A 324 7.80 3.14 12.27
CA GLN A 324 8.60 2.62 11.17
C GLN A 324 9.76 3.56 10.83
N VAL A 325 9.50 4.87 10.82
CA VAL A 325 10.55 5.88 10.59
C VAL A 325 11.55 5.90 11.75
N GLN A 326 11.09 5.71 13.00
CA GLN A 326 11.97 5.58 14.15
C GLN A 326 12.94 4.41 14.05
N LEU A 327 12.53 3.28 13.44
CA LEU A 327 13.44 2.16 13.17
C LEU A 327 14.63 2.56 12.31
N GLN A 328 14.45 3.50 11.36
CA GLN A 328 15.53 3.99 10.52
C GLN A 328 16.49 4.94 11.26
N THR A 329 16.08 5.51 12.38
CA THR A 329 16.96 6.30 13.27
C THR A 329 17.66 5.43 14.33
N ASN A 330 17.18 4.18 14.55
CA ASN A 330 17.75 3.27 15.52
C ASN A 330 19.07 2.67 15.00
N SER A 331 20.14 2.75 15.77
CA SER A 331 21.48 2.28 15.40
C SER A 331 21.58 0.76 15.12
N ALA A 332 20.67 -0.05 15.62
CA ALA A 332 20.60 -1.48 15.32
C ALA A 332 19.95 -1.73 13.97
N SER A 333 18.76 -1.16 13.76
CA SER A 333 17.92 -1.41 12.56
C SER A 333 18.40 -0.63 11.34
N ASN A 334 19.02 0.54 11.49
CA ASN A 334 19.45 1.40 10.37
C ASN A 334 20.54 0.81 9.48
N LYS A 335 21.20 -0.28 9.92
CA LYS A 335 22.15 -1.04 9.11
C LYS A 335 21.45 -2.07 8.21
N ILE A 336 20.23 -2.41 8.52
CA ILE A 336 19.43 -3.43 7.84
C ILE A 336 18.42 -2.73 6.92
N ILE A 337 17.70 -1.72 7.42
CA ILE A 337 16.73 -0.95 6.64
C ILE A 337 17.46 0.05 5.75
N ILE A 338 17.31 -0.09 4.44
CA ILE A 338 17.99 0.74 3.44
C ILE A 338 17.11 1.87 2.90
N GLY A 339 15.83 1.81 3.10
CA GLY A 339 14.89 2.85 2.69
C GLY A 339 13.45 2.42 2.80
N ASP A 340 12.58 3.42 2.73
CA ASP A 340 11.13 3.30 2.75
C ASP A 340 10.54 4.43 1.91
N MET A 341 9.65 4.13 0.99
CA MET A 341 9.03 5.14 0.14
C MET A 341 7.61 5.41 0.64
N THR A 342 7.30 6.67 0.94
CA THR A 342 5.99 7.01 1.49
C THR A 342 5.59 8.45 1.19
N SER A 343 4.28 8.70 1.17
CA SER A 343 3.68 10.03 1.29
C SER A 343 3.64 10.47 2.76
N ASP A 344 3.34 11.74 2.99
CA ASP A 344 2.95 12.22 4.32
C ASP A 344 1.50 11.85 4.59
N PRO A 345 1.19 11.00 5.59
CA PRO A 345 -0.18 10.62 5.90
C PRO A 345 -1.04 11.81 6.29
N VAL A 346 -0.47 12.80 6.97
CA VAL A 346 -1.20 14.04 7.30
C VAL A 346 -1.60 14.80 6.05
N TRP A 347 -0.69 14.90 5.07
CA TRP A 347 -1.00 15.57 3.79
C TRP A 347 -2.09 14.79 3.03
N ALA A 348 -1.96 13.49 2.95
CA ALA A 348 -2.93 12.63 2.29
C ALA A 348 -4.33 12.73 2.94
N ALA A 349 -4.40 12.77 4.27
CA ALA A 349 -5.63 12.96 5.01
C ALA A 349 -6.27 14.35 4.75
N TYR A 350 -5.47 15.41 4.64
CA TYR A 350 -5.97 16.72 4.23
C TYR A 350 -6.54 16.70 2.82
N GLU A 351 -5.85 16.05 1.86
CA GLU A 351 -6.34 15.94 0.49
C GLU A 351 -7.66 15.17 0.44
N MET A 352 -7.75 14.02 1.15
CA MET A 352 -8.95 13.21 1.19
C MET A 352 -10.14 14.00 1.75
N TYR A 353 -9.98 14.60 2.93
CA TYR A 353 -11.03 15.41 3.53
C TYR A 353 -11.44 16.59 2.62
N TYR A 354 -10.48 17.22 1.94
CA TYR A 354 -10.76 18.32 1.04
C TYR A 354 -11.60 17.90 -0.17
N GLN A 355 -11.31 16.74 -0.78
CA GLN A 355 -12.11 16.18 -1.88
C GLN A 355 -13.55 15.88 -1.42
N THR A 356 -13.68 15.24 -0.26
CA THR A 356 -14.99 14.94 0.35
C THR A 356 -15.76 16.23 0.64
N ALA A 357 -15.10 17.23 1.19
CA ALA A 357 -15.71 18.53 1.48
C ALA A 357 -16.16 19.28 0.22
N LEU A 358 -15.37 19.23 -0.87
CA LEU A 358 -15.77 19.81 -2.16
C LEU A 358 -17.07 19.18 -2.68
N ASP A 359 -17.15 17.85 -2.74
CA ASP A 359 -18.34 17.16 -3.22
C ASP A 359 -19.57 17.44 -2.34
N LEU A 360 -19.42 17.38 -1.01
CA LEU A 360 -20.51 17.64 -0.08
C LEU A 360 -20.98 19.11 -0.10
N ALA A 361 -20.12 20.04 -0.50
CA ALA A 361 -20.44 21.44 -0.76
C ALA A 361 -21.02 21.69 -2.16
N GLY A 362 -21.19 20.66 -2.99
CA GLY A 362 -21.68 20.76 -4.37
C GLY A 362 -20.67 21.43 -5.30
N GLN A 363 -19.40 21.42 -4.98
CA GLN A 363 -18.32 21.93 -5.80
C GLN A 363 -17.75 20.85 -6.70
N THR A 364 -17.10 21.24 -7.79
CA THR A 364 -16.38 20.30 -8.65
C THR A 364 -15.13 19.80 -7.93
N MET A 365 -15.03 18.50 -7.75
CA MET A 365 -13.82 17.86 -7.25
C MET A 365 -12.66 18.02 -8.23
N ARG A 366 -11.44 17.91 -7.72
CA ARG A 366 -10.25 17.86 -8.56
C ARG A 366 -10.22 16.53 -9.34
N PRO A 367 -9.67 16.54 -10.58
CA PRO A 367 -9.36 15.28 -11.26
C PRO A 367 -8.47 14.39 -10.37
N LEU A 368 -8.70 13.09 -10.38
CA LEU A 368 -7.94 12.15 -9.55
C LEU A 368 -6.42 12.27 -9.78
N SER A 369 -5.99 12.54 -11.01
CA SER A 369 -4.59 12.79 -11.35
C SER A 369 -3.94 13.95 -10.59
N ASP A 370 -4.73 14.87 -10.06
CA ASP A 370 -4.27 16.09 -9.39
C ASP A 370 -4.34 15.97 -7.85
N THR A 371 -4.84 14.84 -7.34
CA THR A 371 -5.00 14.58 -5.89
C THR A 371 -3.79 13.88 -5.27
N TYR A 372 -2.76 13.68 -6.07
CA TYR A 372 -1.52 13.06 -5.66
C TYR A 372 -0.78 13.89 -4.59
N THR A 373 -0.28 13.21 -3.57
CA THR A 373 0.60 13.78 -2.54
C THR A 373 2.06 13.42 -2.81
N PRO A 374 3.02 14.32 -2.52
CA PRO A 374 4.42 14.03 -2.77
C PRO A 374 4.94 12.87 -1.93
N ASN A 375 5.62 11.91 -2.57
CA ASN A 375 6.29 10.81 -1.90
C ASN A 375 7.78 11.10 -1.73
N ILE A 376 8.35 10.65 -0.62
CA ILE A 376 9.77 10.80 -0.29
C ILE A 376 10.36 9.43 0.01
N LEU A 377 11.55 9.16 -0.52
CA LEU A 377 12.36 8.05 -0.07
C LEU A 377 12.98 8.39 1.29
N ILE A 378 12.49 7.73 2.34
CA ILE A 378 13.03 7.83 3.68
C ILE A 378 14.29 6.96 3.78
N THR A 379 15.35 7.51 4.28
CA THR A 379 16.61 6.84 4.57
C THR A 379 17.10 7.26 5.94
N THR A 380 18.15 6.65 6.44
CA THR A 380 18.80 7.10 7.69
C THR A 380 19.26 8.57 7.67
N ALA A 381 19.46 9.13 6.47
CA ALA A 381 19.93 10.50 6.32
C ALA A 381 18.84 11.56 6.54
N ASN A 382 17.57 11.24 6.19
CA ASN A 382 16.47 12.20 6.28
C ASN A 382 15.34 11.77 7.26
N ALA A 383 15.42 10.58 7.85
CA ALA A 383 14.39 10.06 8.76
C ALA A 383 14.07 11.02 9.92
N GLY A 384 15.07 11.72 10.47
CA GLY A 384 14.85 12.74 11.50
C GLY A 384 14.03 13.94 11.02
N GLN A 385 14.13 14.32 9.75
CA GLN A 385 13.33 15.39 9.15
C GLN A 385 11.89 14.92 8.89
N VAL A 386 11.73 13.64 8.53
CA VAL A 386 10.42 13.02 8.36
C VAL A 386 9.66 12.98 9.68
N LEU A 387 10.30 12.53 10.76
CA LEU A 387 9.71 12.46 12.10
C LEU A 387 9.22 13.83 12.63
N THR A 388 9.79 14.93 12.12
CA THR A 388 9.37 16.27 12.50
C THR A 388 8.44 16.93 11.48
N GLY A 389 8.04 16.25 10.42
CA GLY A 389 7.27 16.80 9.29
C GLY A 389 8.08 17.75 8.41
N ALA A 390 9.34 18.04 8.75
CA ALA A 390 10.18 19.03 8.02
C ALA A 390 10.50 18.56 6.59
N ALA A 391 10.46 17.27 6.31
CA ALA A 391 10.76 16.71 5.00
C ALA A 391 9.71 17.12 3.94
N TRP A 392 8.44 17.25 4.33
CA TRP A 392 7.36 17.72 3.45
C TRP A 392 7.08 19.21 3.58
N GLY A 393 7.71 19.88 4.56
CA GLY A 393 7.40 21.26 4.91
C GLY A 393 6.04 21.38 5.58
N TYR A 394 5.78 22.52 6.17
CA TYR A 394 4.51 22.73 6.92
C TYR A 394 3.48 23.54 6.12
N GLY A 395 3.85 23.98 4.93
CA GLY A 395 3.04 24.92 4.15
C GLY A 395 1.72 24.35 3.67
N PHE A 396 1.67 23.04 3.39
CA PHE A 396 0.46 22.38 2.91
C PHE A 396 -0.70 22.47 3.94
N VAL A 397 -0.42 22.29 5.23
CA VAL A 397 -1.44 22.36 6.29
C VAL A 397 -2.22 23.67 6.20
N ASN A 398 -1.53 24.79 6.15
CA ASN A 398 -2.21 26.09 6.08
C ASN A 398 -2.84 26.38 4.72
N SER A 399 -2.33 25.76 3.64
CA SER A 399 -2.97 25.85 2.32
C SER A 399 -4.34 25.17 2.34
N TYR A 400 -4.45 23.94 2.84
CA TYR A 400 -5.75 23.26 2.99
C TYR A 400 -6.66 24.00 4.00
N ARG A 401 -6.13 24.41 5.15
CA ARG A 401 -6.91 25.14 6.16
C ARG A 401 -7.52 26.41 5.59
N LYS A 402 -6.76 27.15 4.79
CA LYS A 402 -7.26 28.34 4.08
C LYS A 402 -8.43 27.99 3.17
N ASP A 403 -8.29 26.95 2.35
CA ASP A 403 -9.30 26.57 1.37
C ASP A 403 -10.53 25.93 2.03
N LEU A 404 -10.37 25.35 3.22
CA LEU A 404 -11.43 24.89 4.11
C LEU A 404 -12.01 26.00 5.01
N GLY A 405 -11.62 27.27 4.84
CA GLY A 405 -12.09 28.38 5.67
C GLY A 405 -11.66 28.30 7.14
N LEU A 406 -10.64 27.50 7.46
CA LEU A 406 -10.12 27.33 8.82
C LEU A 406 -9.03 28.36 9.13
N PRO A 407 -8.91 28.80 10.40
CA PRO A 407 -7.83 29.71 10.78
C PRO A 407 -6.46 29.04 10.60
N PRO A 408 -5.43 29.80 10.16
CA PRO A 408 -4.09 29.27 10.02
C PRO A 408 -3.50 28.87 11.38
N LEU A 409 -2.66 27.84 11.37
CA LEU A 409 -1.85 27.43 12.51
C LEU A 409 -0.45 28.07 12.45
N SER A 410 0.21 28.19 13.60
CA SER A 410 1.56 28.70 13.70
C SER A 410 2.35 28.02 14.81
N GLY A 411 3.69 28.15 14.77
CA GLY A 411 4.56 27.60 15.79
C GLY A 411 4.36 26.12 16.07
N ALA A 412 4.29 25.76 17.33
CA ALA A 412 4.15 24.36 17.76
C ALA A 412 2.85 23.70 17.26
N ALA A 413 1.74 24.48 17.16
CA ALA A 413 0.48 23.92 16.65
C ALA A 413 0.55 23.54 15.17
N LEU A 414 1.27 24.31 14.35
CA LEU A 414 1.51 23.97 12.95
C LEU A 414 2.40 22.75 12.81
N GLN A 415 3.46 22.69 13.60
CA GLN A 415 4.36 21.53 13.61
C GLN A 415 3.61 20.26 14.05
N ALA A 416 2.86 20.33 15.14
CA ALA A 416 2.06 19.20 15.60
C ALA A 416 1.06 18.72 14.54
N ALA A 417 0.38 19.65 13.86
CA ALA A 417 -0.58 19.32 12.80
C ALA A 417 0.06 18.75 11.51
N ALA A 418 1.38 18.84 11.36
CA ALA A 418 2.12 18.34 10.19
C ALA A 418 3.09 17.22 10.56
N THR A 419 3.03 16.72 11.78
CA THR A 419 3.95 15.68 12.24
C THR A 419 3.28 14.31 12.16
N VAL A 420 4.01 13.35 11.59
CA VAL A 420 3.60 11.95 11.54
C VAL A 420 3.53 11.39 12.97
N GLY A 421 2.33 11.05 13.45
CA GLY A 421 2.13 10.36 14.73
C GLY A 421 2.28 11.25 15.98
N SER A 422 1.82 12.49 15.92
CA SER A 422 1.74 13.35 17.10
C SER A 422 0.52 13.07 17.97
#